data_0c1eae9292257758c4b1a05eedd66e90
#
_entry.id   0c1eae9292257758c4b1a05eedd66e90
#
_cell.length_a   1.000
_cell.length_b   1.000
_cell.length_c   1.000
_cell.angle_alpha   90.00
_cell.angle_beta   90.00
_cell.angle_gamma   90.00
#
_symmetry.space_group_name_H-M   'P 1'
#
loop_
_entity.id
_entity.type
_entity.pdbx_description
1 polymer ?
#
loop_
_entity_poly.entity_id
_entity_poly.type
_entity_poly.pdbx_seq_one_letter_code
_entity_poly.pdbx_strand_id
1 'polypeptide(L)'
;MAKILVYNQDTNRMETFYRDEEDSMPYNTNRTLRVREFRGSSRSNILWTDKRTMQAWNSQRYIYGALIYVGFAFKRPYEGGHGNQSQHYAGTAFDVGQNLTNAQRTVLRRSAQQSNLWGYVEPVSLSPTWVHFDRRFGTPACASGGYPLIRQGSRGNYVCIAQDDLNTLGYRTGGLDGVFGTQTTNAVRNYQRSRGLVVDGIIGCNTWRSLQENVVGTGKTSTTIN
;
A
#
# COMPACT_ATOMS: atom_id res chain seq x y z
N MET A 1 -10.35 -16.16 6.48
CA MET A 1 -10.58 -14.81 7.09
C MET A 1 -9.28 -14.02 7.02
N ALA A 2 -9.31 -12.78 6.54
CA ALA A 2 -8.18 -11.85 6.51
C ALA A 2 -8.26 -10.84 7.66
N LYS A 3 -7.10 -10.48 8.24
CA LYS A 3 -6.94 -9.32 9.12
C LYS A 3 -6.62 -8.10 8.25
N ILE A 4 -7.43 -7.05 8.29
CA ILE A 4 -7.27 -5.86 7.47
C ILE A 4 -7.04 -4.66 8.38
N LEU A 5 -5.87 -4.04 8.24
CA LEU A 5 -5.52 -2.81 8.94
C LEU A 5 -5.91 -1.62 8.06
N VAL A 6 -6.71 -0.71 8.57
CA VAL A 6 -7.14 0.47 7.84
C VAL A 6 -6.75 1.73 8.59
N TYR A 7 -5.96 2.57 7.95
CA TYR A 7 -5.68 3.89 8.50
C TYR A 7 -6.86 4.82 8.26
N ASN A 8 -7.45 5.31 9.35
CA ASN A 8 -8.51 6.32 9.31
C ASN A 8 -7.89 7.70 9.53
N GLN A 9 -7.75 8.47 8.46
CA GLN A 9 -7.14 9.80 8.50
C GLN A 9 -7.97 10.81 9.30
N ASP A 10 -9.28 10.61 9.40
CA ASP A 10 -10.17 11.56 10.09
C ASP A 10 -10.00 11.47 11.61
N THR A 11 -9.69 10.28 12.12
CA THR A 11 -9.45 10.04 13.55
C THR A 11 -7.97 9.91 13.89
N ASN A 12 -7.10 9.87 12.88
CA ASN A 12 -5.66 9.56 13.00
C ASN A 12 -5.41 8.24 13.75
N ARG A 13 -6.19 7.20 13.43
CA ARG A 13 -6.10 5.89 14.08
C ARG A 13 -5.98 4.76 13.07
N MET A 14 -5.29 3.70 13.48
CA MET A 14 -5.36 2.41 12.83
C MET A 14 -6.57 1.64 13.36
N GLU A 15 -7.35 1.10 12.45
CA GLU A 15 -8.52 0.28 12.73
C GLU A 15 -8.27 -1.14 12.22
N THR A 16 -8.77 -2.14 12.93
CA THR A 16 -8.61 -3.55 12.56
C THR A 16 -9.95 -4.16 12.24
N PHE A 17 -10.03 -4.81 11.08
CA PHE A 17 -11.19 -5.54 10.61
C PHE A 17 -10.82 -6.99 10.33
N TYR A 18 -11.77 -7.90 10.54
CA TYR A 18 -11.66 -9.29 10.13
C TYR A 18 -12.76 -9.56 9.10
N ARG A 19 -12.39 -10.07 7.94
CA ARG A 19 -13.29 -10.29 6.80
C ARG A 19 -12.96 -11.59 6.08
N ASP A 20 -13.98 -12.24 5.55
CA ASP A 20 -13.80 -13.37 4.63
C ASP A 20 -13.58 -12.87 3.19
N GLU A 21 -13.16 -13.78 2.31
CA GLU A 21 -12.78 -13.46 0.92
C GLU A 21 -13.91 -12.80 0.11
N GLU A 22 -15.15 -13.21 0.40
CA GLU A 22 -16.34 -12.71 -0.30
C GLU A 22 -16.91 -11.43 0.31
N ASP A 23 -16.45 -11.05 1.50
CA ASP A 23 -16.86 -9.80 2.13
C ASP A 23 -16.33 -8.60 1.35
N SER A 24 -17.04 -7.48 1.46
CA SER A 24 -16.56 -6.19 0.97
C SER A 24 -15.39 -5.70 1.82
N MET A 25 -14.43 -5.04 1.18
CA MET A 25 -13.38 -4.31 1.88
C MET A 25 -14.00 -3.30 2.86
N PRO A 26 -13.36 -3.05 4.02
CA PRO A 26 -13.78 -1.99 4.93
C PRO A 26 -13.91 -0.65 4.19
N TYR A 27 -14.92 0.16 4.54
CA TYR A 27 -15.23 1.44 3.89
C TYR A 27 -15.63 1.35 2.41
N ASN A 28 -15.72 0.16 1.82
CA ASN A 28 -16.28 -0.04 0.49
C ASN A 28 -17.83 -0.06 0.57
N THR A 29 -18.45 1.11 0.70
CA THR A 29 -19.88 1.28 0.96
C THR A 29 -20.77 0.81 -0.19
N ASN A 30 -20.28 0.90 -1.42
CA ASN A 30 -21.01 0.43 -2.61
C ASN A 30 -20.78 -1.07 -2.92
N ARG A 31 -20.05 -1.77 -2.06
CA ARG A 31 -19.78 -3.22 -2.15
C ARG A 31 -19.23 -3.69 -3.50
N THR A 32 -18.39 -2.89 -4.11
CA THR A 32 -17.81 -3.15 -5.44
C THR A 32 -16.37 -3.63 -5.42
N LEU A 33 -15.82 -3.87 -4.23
CA LEU A 33 -14.46 -4.39 -4.02
C LEU A 33 -14.49 -5.42 -2.89
N ARG A 34 -14.30 -6.68 -3.23
CA ARG A 34 -14.21 -7.77 -2.25
C ARG A 34 -12.79 -7.93 -1.74
N VAL A 35 -12.66 -8.58 -0.57
CA VAL A 35 -11.34 -8.88 0.02
C VAL A 35 -10.48 -9.67 -0.94
N ARG A 36 -11.00 -10.71 -1.60
CA ARG A 36 -10.27 -11.50 -2.61
C ARG A 36 -9.75 -10.68 -3.78
N GLU A 37 -10.53 -9.68 -4.24
CA GLU A 37 -10.14 -8.82 -5.36
C GLU A 37 -9.02 -7.85 -4.93
N PHE A 38 -9.10 -7.32 -3.71
CA PHE A 38 -8.06 -6.47 -3.15
C PHE A 38 -6.79 -7.27 -2.85
N ARG A 39 -6.91 -8.46 -2.25
CA ARG A 39 -5.78 -9.36 -1.98
C ARG A 39 -5.09 -9.81 -3.27
N GLY A 40 -5.87 -10.11 -4.31
CA GLY A 40 -5.38 -10.65 -5.57
C GLY A 40 -4.50 -11.89 -5.36
N SER A 41 -3.30 -11.88 -5.92
CA SER A 41 -2.33 -12.98 -5.82
C SER A 41 -1.46 -12.96 -4.54
N SER A 42 -1.68 -12.04 -3.60
CA SER A 42 -0.97 -12.07 -2.32
C SER A 42 -1.37 -13.28 -1.49
N ARG A 43 -0.39 -13.92 -0.88
CA ARG A 43 -0.59 -15.06 0.03
C ARG A 43 -0.77 -14.65 1.49
N SER A 44 -0.73 -13.35 1.76
CA SER A 44 -0.85 -12.82 3.12
C SER A 44 -2.28 -12.86 3.63
N ASN A 45 -2.44 -13.21 4.90
CA ASN A 45 -3.69 -13.06 5.64
C ASN A 45 -3.79 -11.69 6.35
N ILE A 46 -2.74 -10.87 6.25
CA ILE A 46 -2.71 -9.50 6.79
C ILE A 46 -2.61 -8.55 5.61
N LEU A 47 -3.62 -7.70 5.47
CA LEU A 47 -3.72 -6.67 4.45
C LEU A 47 -3.76 -5.31 5.12
N TRP A 48 -3.41 -4.25 4.38
CA TRP A 48 -3.60 -2.88 4.85
C TRP A 48 -3.97 -1.94 3.71
N THR A 49 -4.68 -0.90 4.07
CA THR A 49 -5.10 0.20 3.20
C THR A 49 -5.45 1.41 4.05
N ASP A 50 -6.02 2.43 3.46
CA ASP A 50 -6.59 3.56 4.18
C ASP A 50 -8.04 3.86 3.76
N LYS A 51 -8.76 4.55 4.66
CA LYS A 51 -10.16 4.91 4.48
C LYS A 51 -10.37 5.75 3.22
N ARG A 52 -9.50 6.72 2.95
CA ARG A 52 -9.63 7.61 1.79
C ARG A 52 -9.40 6.89 0.47
N THR A 53 -8.55 5.88 0.44
CA THR A 53 -8.38 5.01 -0.74
C THR A 53 -9.66 4.24 -1.03
N MET A 54 -10.31 3.68 -0.02
CA MET A 54 -11.59 2.99 -0.20
C MET A 54 -12.73 3.93 -0.61
N GLN A 55 -12.77 5.14 -0.08
CA GLN A 55 -13.71 6.18 -0.51
C GLN A 55 -13.46 6.63 -1.96
N ALA A 56 -12.19 6.80 -2.34
CA ALA A 56 -11.82 7.11 -3.72
C ALA A 56 -12.26 5.98 -4.68
N TRP A 57 -12.10 4.72 -4.30
CA TRP A 57 -12.61 3.59 -5.06
C TRP A 57 -14.13 3.66 -5.23
N ASN A 58 -14.89 3.92 -4.16
CA ASN A 58 -16.35 4.07 -4.24
C ASN A 58 -16.76 5.15 -5.26
N SER A 59 -16.10 6.31 -5.20
CA SER A 59 -16.36 7.43 -6.09
C SER A 59 -15.96 7.11 -7.53
N GLN A 60 -14.80 6.48 -7.74
CA GLN A 60 -14.32 6.08 -9.08
C GLN A 60 -15.28 5.08 -9.74
N ARG A 61 -15.79 4.12 -9.00
CA ARG A 61 -16.80 3.16 -9.46
C ARG A 61 -18.10 3.85 -9.85
N TYR A 62 -18.54 4.83 -9.07
CA TYR A 62 -19.73 5.63 -9.39
C TYR A 62 -19.53 6.47 -10.65
N ILE A 63 -18.39 7.20 -10.76
CA ILE A 63 -18.06 8.05 -11.91
C ILE A 63 -17.95 7.22 -13.20
N TYR A 64 -17.31 6.06 -13.15
CA TYR A 64 -17.18 5.19 -14.33
C TYR A 64 -18.51 4.55 -14.75
N GLY A 65 -19.42 4.32 -13.80
CA GLY A 65 -20.76 3.82 -14.03
C GLY A 65 -20.90 2.34 -14.46
N ALA A 66 -19.78 1.57 -14.46
CA ALA A 66 -19.75 0.17 -14.87
C ALA A 66 -18.84 -0.66 -13.96
N LEU A 67 -18.85 -1.99 -14.11
CA LEU A 67 -17.94 -2.88 -13.40
C LEU A 67 -16.48 -2.57 -13.78
N ILE A 68 -15.62 -2.47 -12.76
CA ILE A 68 -14.18 -2.35 -12.92
C ILE A 68 -13.54 -3.65 -12.41
N TYR A 69 -12.97 -4.43 -13.31
CA TYR A 69 -12.20 -5.60 -12.95
C TYR A 69 -10.88 -5.16 -12.31
N VAL A 70 -10.54 -5.74 -11.16
CA VAL A 70 -9.29 -5.50 -10.44
C VAL A 70 -8.33 -6.64 -10.76
N GLY A 71 -7.31 -6.34 -11.53
CA GLY A 71 -6.25 -7.30 -11.84
C GLY A 71 -5.19 -7.36 -10.75
N PHE A 72 -4.92 -6.20 -10.11
CA PHE A 72 -3.96 -6.11 -9.04
C PHE A 72 -4.25 -4.92 -8.11
N ALA A 73 -4.17 -5.12 -6.79
CA ALA A 73 -4.29 -4.03 -5.82
C ALA A 73 -3.23 -4.11 -4.71
N PHE A 74 -3.04 -5.25 -4.07
CA PHE A 74 -2.20 -5.37 -2.88
C PHE A 74 -1.19 -6.50 -2.98
N LYS A 75 0.02 -6.27 -2.48
CA LYS A 75 1.01 -7.27 -2.07
C LYS A 75 1.85 -6.77 -0.92
N ARG A 76 2.44 -7.69 -0.18
CA ARG A 76 3.48 -7.33 0.79
C ARG A 76 4.83 -7.19 0.07
N PRO A 77 5.73 -6.30 0.54
CA PRO A 77 7.00 -6.05 -0.15
C PRO A 77 7.81 -7.31 -0.43
N TYR A 78 7.93 -8.23 0.50
CA TYR A 78 8.69 -9.47 0.31
C TYR A 78 8.15 -10.39 -0.79
N GLU A 79 6.88 -10.27 -1.15
CA GLU A 79 6.26 -11.03 -2.25
C GLU A 79 6.70 -10.52 -3.63
N GLY A 80 7.12 -9.26 -3.71
CA GLY A 80 7.57 -8.64 -4.95
C GLY A 80 6.45 -8.45 -5.99
N GLY A 81 6.85 -8.36 -7.25
CA GLY A 81 5.95 -8.18 -8.39
C GLY A 81 5.80 -6.73 -8.83
N HIS A 82 6.31 -5.78 -8.05
CA HIS A 82 6.39 -4.34 -8.36
C HIS A 82 7.76 -3.79 -8.00
N GLY A 83 8.09 -2.61 -8.50
CA GLY A 83 9.31 -1.89 -8.15
C GLY A 83 9.34 -1.45 -6.69
N ASN A 84 10.52 -1.06 -6.22
CA ASN A 84 10.72 -0.53 -4.89
C ASN A 84 9.82 0.69 -4.65
N GLN A 85 9.30 0.80 -3.43
CA GLN A 85 8.39 1.89 -3.03
C GLN A 85 7.10 1.99 -3.85
N SER A 86 6.61 0.86 -4.38
CA SER A 86 5.34 0.80 -5.09
C SER A 86 4.14 1.07 -4.16
N GLN A 87 3.15 1.82 -4.66
CA GLN A 87 1.91 2.10 -3.93
C GLN A 87 1.02 0.86 -3.77
N HIS A 88 1.26 -0.21 -4.52
CA HIS A 88 0.62 -1.51 -4.27
C HIS A 88 1.03 -2.10 -2.92
N TYR A 89 2.29 -1.92 -2.51
CA TYR A 89 2.73 -2.32 -1.17
C TYR A 89 2.12 -1.44 -0.06
N ALA A 90 1.72 -0.21 -0.39
CA ALA A 90 0.99 0.64 0.54
C ALA A 90 -0.52 0.32 0.61
N GLY A 91 -1.04 -0.52 -0.30
CA GLY A 91 -2.46 -0.81 -0.41
C GLY A 91 -3.28 0.40 -0.88
N THR A 92 -2.67 1.28 -1.68
CA THR A 92 -3.29 2.53 -2.17
C THR A 92 -3.31 2.64 -3.70
N ALA A 93 -2.98 1.55 -4.40
CA ALA A 93 -2.92 1.48 -5.85
C ALA A 93 -3.82 0.38 -6.41
N PHE A 94 -4.26 0.57 -7.64
CA PHE A 94 -5.05 -0.40 -8.39
C PHE A 94 -4.57 -0.47 -9.84
N ASP A 95 -4.38 -1.69 -10.33
CA ASP A 95 -4.26 -2.04 -11.74
C ASP A 95 -5.59 -2.68 -12.18
N VAL A 96 -6.30 -2.02 -13.06
CA VAL A 96 -7.69 -2.36 -13.37
C VAL A 96 -7.96 -2.41 -14.88
N GLY A 97 -9.08 -3.05 -15.26
CA GLY A 97 -9.58 -2.99 -16.61
C GLY A 97 -8.82 -3.83 -17.62
N GLN A 98 -8.13 -4.89 -17.18
CA GLN A 98 -7.44 -5.85 -18.05
C GLN A 98 -8.41 -6.56 -19.01
N ASN A 99 -9.68 -6.70 -18.63
CA ASN A 99 -10.75 -7.28 -19.42
C ASN A 99 -11.49 -6.30 -20.34
N LEU A 100 -11.09 -5.01 -20.31
CA LEU A 100 -11.73 -3.96 -21.11
C LEU A 100 -11.07 -3.82 -22.49
N THR A 101 -11.82 -3.30 -23.44
CA THR A 101 -11.28 -2.85 -24.73
C THR A 101 -10.42 -1.58 -24.56
N ASN A 102 -9.60 -1.25 -25.56
CA ASN A 102 -8.78 -0.03 -25.53
C ASN A 102 -9.64 1.23 -25.38
N ALA A 103 -10.80 1.30 -26.06
CA ALA A 103 -11.71 2.42 -25.93
C ALA A 103 -12.28 2.55 -24.50
N GLN A 104 -12.70 1.45 -23.90
CA GLN A 104 -13.21 1.43 -22.53
C GLN A 104 -12.11 1.82 -21.51
N ARG A 105 -10.86 1.31 -21.68
CA ARG A 105 -9.72 1.72 -20.83
C ARG A 105 -9.43 3.21 -20.97
N THR A 106 -9.55 3.77 -22.19
CA THR A 106 -9.36 5.21 -22.40
C THR A 106 -10.39 6.02 -21.62
N VAL A 107 -11.66 5.60 -21.63
CA VAL A 107 -12.74 6.25 -20.84
C VAL A 107 -12.45 6.14 -19.36
N LEU A 108 -12.08 4.95 -18.85
CA LEU A 108 -11.76 4.71 -17.45
C LEU A 108 -10.56 5.56 -17.00
N ARG A 109 -9.48 5.58 -17.78
CA ARG A 109 -8.28 6.39 -17.48
C ARG A 109 -8.61 7.88 -17.42
N ARG A 110 -9.36 8.39 -18.41
CA ARG A 110 -9.79 9.79 -18.45
C ARG A 110 -10.66 10.14 -17.24
N SER A 111 -11.60 9.29 -16.88
CA SER A 111 -12.45 9.50 -15.69
C SER A 111 -11.62 9.55 -14.42
N ALA A 112 -10.60 8.69 -14.27
CA ALA A 112 -9.68 8.73 -13.14
C ALA A 112 -8.84 10.01 -13.10
N GLN A 113 -8.31 10.46 -14.25
CA GLN A 113 -7.53 11.70 -14.37
C GLN A 113 -8.33 12.95 -14.02
N GLN A 114 -9.61 12.99 -14.41
CA GLN A 114 -10.49 14.15 -14.20
C GLN A 114 -11.14 14.18 -12.82
N SER A 115 -11.11 13.08 -12.09
CA SER A 115 -11.82 12.93 -10.81
C SER A 115 -11.17 13.65 -9.63
N ASN A 116 -9.86 13.96 -9.70
CA ASN A 116 -9.04 14.43 -8.58
C ASN A 116 -9.01 13.46 -7.36
N LEU A 117 -9.43 12.22 -7.56
CA LEU A 117 -9.43 11.19 -6.49
C LEU A 117 -8.04 10.57 -6.29
N TRP A 118 -7.23 10.56 -7.35
CA TRP A 118 -5.95 9.87 -7.43
C TRP A 118 -4.80 10.84 -7.51
N GLY A 119 -3.73 10.57 -6.78
CA GLY A 119 -2.50 11.37 -6.82
C GLY A 119 -1.68 11.10 -8.07
N TYR A 120 -1.89 9.93 -8.68
CA TYR A 120 -1.26 9.54 -9.93
C TYR A 120 -2.19 8.63 -10.74
N VAL A 121 -2.25 8.88 -12.04
CA VAL A 121 -2.88 8.00 -13.03
C VAL A 121 -1.86 7.78 -14.14
N GLU A 122 -1.47 6.53 -14.34
CA GLU A 122 -0.40 6.19 -15.26
C GLU A 122 -0.79 6.44 -16.72
N PRO A 123 0.10 7.04 -17.52
CA PRO A 123 -0.16 7.26 -18.96
C PRO A 123 -0.25 5.94 -19.72
N VAL A 124 -1.00 5.94 -20.83
CA VAL A 124 -1.22 4.72 -21.64
C VAL A 124 0.07 4.11 -22.18
N SER A 125 1.12 4.91 -22.35
CA SER A 125 2.44 4.42 -22.82
C SER A 125 3.12 3.47 -21.85
N LEU A 126 2.80 3.57 -20.56
CA LEU A 126 3.37 2.70 -19.50
C LEU A 126 2.44 1.53 -19.12
N SER A 127 1.13 1.70 -19.31
CA SER A 127 0.13 0.67 -19.00
C SER A 127 -0.90 0.52 -20.14
N PRO A 128 -0.50 0.02 -21.33
CA PRO A 128 -1.38 -0.03 -22.50
C PRO A 128 -2.54 -1.02 -22.36
N THR A 129 -2.37 -2.08 -21.56
CA THR A 129 -3.33 -3.18 -21.39
C THR A 129 -4.13 -3.13 -20.10
N TRP A 130 -3.86 -2.17 -19.22
CA TRP A 130 -4.60 -1.90 -17.99
C TRP A 130 -4.61 -0.40 -17.70
N VAL A 131 -5.29 0.00 -16.63
CA VAL A 131 -5.25 1.36 -16.08
C VAL A 131 -4.70 1.29 -14.68
N HIS A 132 -3.58 1.97 -14.44
CA HIS A 132 -3.04 2.14 -13.09
C HIS A 132 -3.44 3.50 -12.53
N PHE A 133 -3.90 3.51 -11.29
CA PHE A 133 -4.07 4.73 -10.50
C PHE A 133 -3.79 4.48 -9.02
N ASP A 134 -3.25 5.49 -8.34
CA ASP A 134 -2.92 5.40 -6.94
C ASP A 134 -3.07 6.72 -6.18
N ARG A 135 -3.07 6.61 -4.85
CA ARG A 135 -3.23 7.74 -3.94
C ARG A 135 -1.90 8.17 -3.32
N ARG A 136 -0.84 8.33 -4.10
CA ARG A 136 0.43 8.92 -3.63
C ARG A 136 0.29 10.41 -3.38
N PHE A 137 -0.27 10.78 -2.24
CA PHE A 137 -0.37 12.17 -1.81
C PHE A 137 0.69 12.49 -0.73
N GLY A 138 1.13 13.74 -0.70
CA GLY A 138 2.13 14.23 0.24
C GLY A 138 3.54 14.32 -0.36
N THR A 139 4.46 14.82 0.44
CA THR A 139 5.85 15.02 0.02
C THR A 139 6.65 13.73 0.21
N PRO A 140 7.25 13.19 -0.86
CA PRO A 140 8.12 12.03 -0.73
C PRO A 140 9.41 12.38 0.04
N ALA A 141 9.99 11.38 0.68
CA ALA A 141 11.26 11.52 1.40
C ALA A 141 12.46 11.72 0.46
N CYS A 142 12.36 11.21 -0.78
CA CYS A 142 13.40 11.36 -1.79
C CYS A 142 12.99 12.41 -2.83
N ALA A 143 13.95 13.18 -3.33
CA ALA A 143 13.72 14.11 -4.43
C ALA A 143 13.25 13.40 -5.72
N SER A 144 13.61 12.13 -5.90
CA SER A 144 13.17 11.28 -7.01
C SER A 144 11.74 10.71 -6.85
N GLY A 145 11.04 11.06 -5.77
CA GLY A 145 9.73 10.48 -5.44
C GLY A 145 9.80 9.32 -4.45
N GLY A 146 8.72 8.57 -4.31
CA GLY A 146 8.62 7.42 -3.42
C GLY A 146 7.77 7.65 -2.17
N TYR A 147 8.09 6.94 -1.08
CA TYR A 147 7.35 7.01 0.16
C TYR A 147 7.68 8.27 0.97
N PRO A 148 6.77 8.74 1.83
CA PRO A 148 7.02 9.89 2.71
C PRO A 148 8.02 9.55 3.81
N LEU A 149 8.61 10.59 4.41
CA LEU A 149 9.36 10.45 5.65
C LEU A 149 8.42 10.03 6.78
N ILE A 150 8.82 9.01 7.54
CA ILE A 150 8.11 8.54 8.73
C ILE A 150 9.04 8.44 9.95
N ARG A 151 8.49 8.67 11.14
CA ARG A 151 9.22 8.69 12.41
C ARG A 151 8.29 8.37 13.57
N GLN A 152 8.81 8.32 14.77
CA GLN A 152 8.00 8.12 15.97
C GLN A 152 6.79 9.08 16.01
N GLY A 153 5.61 8.51 16.25
CA GLY A 153 4.32 9.19 16.19
C GLY A 153 3.62 9.08 14.83
N SER A 154 4.30 8.74 13.75
CA SER A 154 3.68 8.45 12.45
C SER A 154 2.74 7.26 12.53
N ARG A 155 1.66 7.27 11.72
CA ARG A 155 0.68 6.19 11.62
C ARG A 155 0.30 5.93 10.16
N GLY A 156 -0.19 4.73 9.87
CA GLY A 156 -0.77 4.39 8.58
C GLY A 156 0.02 3.37 7.75
N ASN A 157 -0.31 3.32 6.47
CA ASN A 157 0.13 2.29 5.54
C ASN A 157 1.66 2.20 5.39
N TYR A 158 2.34 3.35 5.33
CA TYR A 158 3.80 3.38 5.22
C TYR A 158 4.48 2.88 6.49
N VAL A 159 3.83 3.04 7.65
CA VAL A 159 4.32 2.43 8.89
C VAL A 159 4.13 0.91 8.84
N CYS A 160 3.01 0.42 8.30
CA CYS A 160 2.82 -1.02 8.07
C CYS A 160 3.93 -1.60 7.19
N ILE A 161 4.28 -0.91 6.07
CA ILE A 161 5.37 -1.33 5.20
C ILE A 161 6.69 -1.40 5.97
N ALA A 162 7.03 -0.34 6.70
CA ALA A 162 8.28 -0.28 7.46
C ALA A 162 8.39 -1.37 8.53
N GLN A 163 7.28 -1.63 9.23
CA GLN A 163 7.21 -2.70 10.22
C GLN A 163 7.35 -4.07 9.57
N ASP A 164 6.70 -4.28 8.42
CA ASP A 164 6.79 -5.51 7.66
C ASP A 164 8.23 -5.76 7.16
N ASP A 165 8.85 -4.75 6.56
CA ASP A 165 10.23 -4.82 6.09
C ASP A 165 11.21 -5.12 7.23
N LEU A 166 11.12 -4.38 8.33
CA LEU A 166 11.98 -4.56 9.49
C LEU A 166 11.82 -5.96 10.12
N ASN A 167 10.58 -6.40 10.33
CA ASN A 167 10.29 -7.72 10.87
C ASN A 167 10.80 -8.84 9.93
N THR A 168 10.63 -8.68 8.61
CA THR A 168 11.14 -9.61 7.60
C THR A 168 12.67 -9.74 7.66
N LEU A 169 13.37 -8.65 7.98
CA LEU A 169 14.82 -8.61 8.15
C LEU A 169 15.28 -8.99 9.56
N GLY A 170 14.37 -9.37 10.47
CA GLY A 170 14.69 -9.80 11.83
C GLY A 170 14.77 -8.68 12.87
N TYR A 171 14.44 -7.44 12.50
CA TYR A 171 14.39 -6.29 13.43
C TYR A 171 12.98 -6.14 14.00
N ARG A 172 12.74 -6.68 15.19
CA ARG A 172 11.41 -6.76 15.81
C ARG A 172 10.84 -5.38 16.13
N THR A 173 9.66 -5.07 15.59
CA THR A 173 8.94 -3.80 15.79
C THR A 173 7.87 -3.86 16.86
N GLY A 174 7.66 -5.03 17.48
CA GLY A 174 6.59 -5.26 18.45
C GLY A 174 5.25 -5.68 17.83
N GLY A 175 5.21 -5.82 16.50
CA GLY A 175 4.03 -6.23 15.75
C GLY A 175 3.90 -5.46 14.44
N LEU A 176 2.81 -5.73 13.75
CA LEU A 176 2.41 -5.02 12.52
C LEU A 176 1.05 -4.36 12.83
N ASP A 177 1.11 -3.12 13.31
CA ASP A 177 -0.04 -2.35 13.78
C ASP A 177 -0.19 -0.99 13.11
N GLY A 178 0.79 -0.58 12.27
CA GLY A 178 0.80 0.71 11.58
C GLY A 178 0.99 1.90 12.50
N VAL A 179 1.53 1.70 13.71
CA VAL A 179 1.85 2.76 14.68
C VAL A 179 3.36 2.82 14.92
N PHE A 180 4.01 3.89 14.52
CA PHE A 180 5.44 4.07 14.72
C PHE A 180 5.73 4.44 16.18
N GLY A 181 5.75 3.44 17.04
CA GLY A 181 6.04 3.58 18.46
C GLY A 181 7.51 3.43 18.81
N THR A 182 7.81 3.33 20.11
CA THR A 182 9.19 3.19 20.61
C THR A 182 9.86 1.91 20.12
N GLN A 183 9.15 0.78 20.05
CA GLN A 183 9.71 -0.49 19.56
C GLN A 183 10.10 -0.38 18.08
N THR A 184 9.24 0.22 17.24
CA THR A 184 9.55 0.49 15.84
C THR A 184 10.77 1.43 15.72
N THR A 185 10.84 2.48 16.54
CA THR A 185 12.00 3.41 16.57
C THR A 185 13.30 2.67 16.88
N ASN A 186 13.29 1.79 17.86
CA ASN A 186 14.46 1.00 18.23
C ASN A 186 14.86 0.00 17.13
N ALA A 187 13.89 -0.64 16.49
CA ALA A 187 14.13 -1.52 15.34
C ALA A 187 14.77 -0.75 14.17
N VAL A 188 14.30 0.46 13.86
CA VAL A 188 14.90 1.33 12.84
C VAL A 188 16.33 1.68 13.19
N ARG A 189 16.61 2.13 14.41
CA ARG A 189 17.99 2.46 14.84
C ARG A 189 18.92 1.27 14.75
N ASN A 190 18.47 0.07 15.13
CA ASN A 190 19.25 -1.16 15.04
C ASN A 190 19.55 -1.51 13.57
N TYR A 191 18.53 -1.41 12.71
CA TYR A 191 18.69 -1.59 11.27
C TYR A 191 19.69 -0.58 10.69
N GLN A 192 19.49 0.71 10.95
CA GLN A 192 20.38 1.79 10.48
C GLN A 192 21.83 1.54 10.88
N ARG A 193 22.08 1.16 12.14
CA ARG A 193 23.43 0.83 12.63
C ARG A 193 24.03 -0.34 11.87
N SER A 194 23.27 -1.39 11.62
CA SER A 194 23.75 -2.58 10.89
C SER A 194 24.06 -2.32 9.42
N ARG A 195 23.48 -1.25 8.86
CA ARG A 195 23.64 -0.85 7.45
C ARG A 195 24.58 0.35 7.25
N GLY A 196 25.20 0.86 8.30
CA GLY A 196 26.05 2.04 8.21
C GLY A 196 25.31 3.32 7.84
N LEU A 197 23.99 3.38 8.11
CA LEU A 197 23.18 4.56 7.89
C LEU A 197 23.24 5.50 9.09
N VAL A 198 22.76 6.74 8.91
CA VAL A 198 22.57 7.67 10.04
C VAL A 198 21.59 7.06 11.04
N VAL A 199 22.01 6.94 12.32
CA VAL A 199 21.23 6.26 13.38
C VAL A 199 20.35 7.28 14.12
N ASP A 200 19.32 7.76 13.43
CA ASP A 200 18.39 8.77 13.96
C ASP A 200 17.01 8.21 14.35
N GLY A 201 16.68 7.00 13.90
CA GLY A 201 15.38 6.37 14.12
C GLY A 201 14.28 6.92 13.19
N ILE A 202 14.67 7.61 12.12
CA ILE A 202 13.78 8.18 11.10
C ILE A 202 13.93 7.39 9.81
N ILE A 203 12.82 7.03 9.19
CA ILE A 203 12.84 6.40 7.87
C ILE A 203 12.65 7.50 6.83
N GLY A 204 13.78 8.05 6.39
CA GLY A 204 13.89 8.98 5.27
C GLY A 204 14.32 8.27 3.99
N CYS A 205 14.75 9.02 2.97
CA CYS A 205 15.10 8.50 1.65
C CYS A 205 16.06 7.30 1.69
N ASN A 206 17.21 7.46 2.37
CA ASN A 206 18.25 6.42 2.39
C ASN A 206 17.81 5.17 3.14
N THR A 207 17.07 5.33 4.24
CA THR A 207 16.54 4.19 5.00
C THR A 207 15.48 3.46 4.21
N TRP A 208 14.55 4.16 3.55
CA TRP A 208 13.56 3.54 2.65
C TRP A 208 14.21 2.76 1.52
N ARG A 209 15.17 3.37 0.83
CA ARG A 209 15.90 2.71 -0.26
C ARG A 209 16.54 1.41 0.22
N SER A 210 17.27 1.48 1.32
CA SER A 210 17.94 0.32 1.89
C SER A 210 16.95 -0.78 2.31
N LEU A 211 15.84 -0.45 2.98
CA LEU A 211 14.82 -1.43 3.37
C LEU A 211 14.23 -2.14 2.15
N GLN A 212 13.80 -1.39 1.16
CA GLN A 212 13.13 -1.94 -0.02
C GLN A 212 14.08 -2.77 -0.90
N GLU A 213 15.35 -2.38 -1.03
CA GLU A 213 16.37 -3.16 -1.73
C GLU A 213 16.66 -4.51 -1.06
N ASN A 214 16.49 -4.60 0.25
CA ASN A 214 16.76 -5.82 1.01
C ASN A 214 15.53 -6.73 1.20
N VAL A 215 14.33 -6.24 0.93
CA VAL A 215 13.07 -6.98 1.19
C VAL A 215 12.29 -7.30 -0.07
N VAL A 216 12.16 -6.35 -1.01
CA VAL A 216 11.27 -6.50 -2.16
C VAL A 216 11.65 -7.72 -3.01
N GLY A 217 10.66 -8.61 -3.18
CA GLY A 217 10.80 -9.80 -4.02
C GLY A 217 11.71 -10.90 -3.47
N THR A 218 12.12 -10.82 -2.20
CA THR A 218 13.00 -11.85 -1.61
C THR A 218 12.29 -13.17 -1.33
N GLY A 219 10.96 -13.19 -1.33
CA GLY A 219 10.14 -14.34 -0.92
C GLY A 219 10.22 -14.67 0.58
N LYS A 220 10.99 -13.91 1.36
CA LYS A 220 11.15 -14.12 2.81
C LYS A 220 9.88 -13.68 3.52
N THR A 221 9.32 -14.56 4.31
CA THR A 221 8.20 -14.23 5.21
C THR A 221 8.73 -13.83 6.56
N SER A 222 8.13 -12.82 7.18
CA SER A 222 8.34 -12.54 8.59
C SER A 222 7.74 -13.69 9.42
N THR A 223 8.58 -14.43 10.14
CA THR A 223 8.16 -15.48 11.09
C THR A 223 7.62 -14.92 12.41
N THR A 224 7.58 -13.60 12.56
CA THR A 224 7.30 -12.92 13.84
C THR A 224 5.97 -12.18 13.89
N ILE A 225 5.10 -12.37 12.88
CA ILE A 225 3.78 -11.73 12.88
C ILE A 225 2.72 -12.81 13.00
N ASN A 226 2.41 -13.19 14.20
CA ASN A 226 1.18 -13.86 14.59
C ASN A 226 0.36 -12.92 15.47
#